data_304deaac1d78d5e27c259696d8a53a3e
#
_entry.id   304deaac1d78d5e27c259696d8a53a3e
#
_cell.length_a   1.000
_cell.length_b   1.000
_cell.length_c   1.000
_cell.angle_alpha   90.00
_cell.angle_beta   90.00
_cell.angle_gamma   90.00
#
_symmetry.space_group_name_H-M   'P 1'
#
loop_
_entity.id
_entity.type
_entity.pdbx_description
1 polymer ?
#
loop_
_entity_poly.entity_id
_entity_poly.type
_entity_poly.pdbx_seq_one_letter_code
_entity_poly.pdbx_strand_id
1 'polypeptide(L)'
;MANKEVLVAGGRLVMEAAKECRATLLTVDSEHSAIMQCLRGENHAEIERILLTASGGPFFEKEITDEITPAEALRHPTWKMGPKITIDSATMMNKGFEVIEARWLFNVPVEKVQVVIHRQSIVHSMVEFRDGSIMANVAPPDMEIPIAYALSYPERMPAPHRLDIFAMKALEFKAPDEEKFPCLRLAIEAAKSGHSAQVVLNAANEVLVARFLAGGLRFTDIPRGVGAMLEQHAACALGSVDEVLALDGEIRQRTEEWIQKTR
;
A
#
# COMPACT_ATOMS: atom_id res chain seq x y z
N MET A 1 -7.77 1.70 -12.13
CA MET A 1 -7.49 2.46 -10.89
C MET A 1 -5.98 2.59 -10.73
N ALA A 2 -5.45 3.81 -10.85
CA ALA A 2 -4.00 4.08 -10.84
C ALA A 2 -3.55 4.86 -9.59
N ASN A 3 -4.48 5.39 -8.81
CA ASN A 3 -4.20 6.13 -7.57
C ASN A 3 -4.80 5.34 -6.39
N LYS A 4 -3.94 4.67 -5.62
CA LYS A 4 -4.35 3.84 -4.48
C LYS A 4 -4.94 4.66 -3.33
N GLU A 5 -4.49 5.91 -3.16
CA GLU A 5 -4.96 6.80 -2.09
C GLU A 5 -6.45 7.09 -2.20
N VAL A 6 -7.02 7.03 -3.41
CA VAL A 6 -8.48 7.13 -3.63
C VAL A 6 -9.22 5.97 -2.95
N LEU A 7 -8.69 4.74 -3.01
CA LEU A 7 -9.28 3.60 -2.29
C LEU A 7 -8.98 3.65 -0.78
N VAL A 8 -7.83 4.18 -0.40
CA VAL A 8 -7.53 4.38 1.03
C VAL A 8 -8.52 5.37 1.65
N ALA A 9 -8.68 6.56 1.05
CA ALA A 9 -9.52 7.63 1.60
C ALA A 9 -11.01 7.48 1.29
N GLY A 10 -11.39 6.81 0.19
CA GLY A 10 -12.76 6.73 -0.31
C GLY A 10 -13.24 5.32 -0.68
N GLY A 11 -12.54 4.27 -0.25
CA GLY A 11 -12.74 2.91 -0.75
C GLY A 11 -14.18 2.45 -0.71
N ARG A 12 -14.91 2.68 0.39
CA ARG A 12 -16.32 2.33 0.50
C ARG A 12 -17.16 3.01 -0.58
N LEU A 13 -17.01 4.33 -0.72
CA LEU A 13 -17.80 5.12 -1.69
C LEU A 13 -17.49 4.71 -3.12
N VAL A 14 -16.20 4.47 -3.43
CA VAL A 14 -15.77 4.01 -4.76
C VAL A 14 -16.33 2.63 -5.08
N MET A 15 -16.27 1.68 -4.15
CA MET A 15 -16.77 0.33 -4.38
C MET A 15 -18.29 0.27 -4.49
N GLU A 16 -19.01 1.07 -3.69
CA GLU A 16 -20.48 1.23 -3.78
C GLU A 16 -20.87 1.81 -5.15
N ALA A 17 -20.23 2.90 -5.58
CA ALA A 17 -20.48 3.50 -6.89
C ALA A 17 -20.15 2.56 -8.06
N ALA A 18 -19.02 1.84 -7.98
CA ALA A 18 -18.66 0.86 -8.99
C ALA A 18 -19.72 -0.26 -9.11
N LYS A 19 -20.24 -0.74 -7.97
CA LYS A 19 -21.29 -1.75 -7.93
C LYS A 19 -22.59 -1.25 -8.53
N GLU A 20 -23.03 -0.04 -8.16
CA GLU A 20 -24.25 0.60 -8.68
C GLU A 20 -24.16 0.81 -10.20
N CYS A 21 -23.02 1.30 -10.68
CA CYS A 21 -22.78 1.53 -12.10
C CYS A 21 -22.41 0.25 -12.88
N ARG A 22 -22.30 -0.91 -12.22
CA ARG A 22 -21.80 -2.16 -12.81
C ARG A 22 -20.42 -1.99 -13.49
N ALA A 23 -19.58 -1.13 -12.94
CA ALA A 23 -18.26 -0.86 -13.45
C ALA A 23 -17.25 -1.85 -12.89
N THR A 24 -16.38 -2.37 -13.76
CA THR A 24 -15.25 -3.21 -13.34
C THR A 24 -14.05 -2.32 -13.02
N LEU A 25 -13.55 -2.39 -11.81
CA LEU A 25 -12.31 -1.71 -11.41
C LEU A 25 -11.11 -2.60 -11.74
N LEU A 26 -10.27 -2.12 -12.65
CA LEU A 26 -8.99 -2.75 -12.97
C LEU A 26 -7.88 -2.00 -12.24
N THR A 27 -7.09 -2.71 -11.48
CA THR A 27 -5.98 -2.13 -10.72
C THR A 27 -4.70 -2.07 -11.56
N VAL A 28 -3.92 -1.00 -11.36
CA VAL A 28 -2.63 -0.78 -12.02
C VAL A 28 -1.48 -1.02 -11.03
N ASP A 29 -1.74 -0.95 -9.72
CA ASP A 29 -0.75 -1.31 -8.72
C ASP A 29 -0.30 -2.76 -8.93
N SER A 30 1.01 -3.00 -8.95
CA SER A 30 1.58 -4.28 -9.41
C SER A 30 1.12 -5.46 -8.55
N GLU A 31 1.04 -5.27 -7.25
CA GLU A 31 0.63 -6.29 -6.29
C GLU A 31 -0.85 -6.64 -6.45
N HIS A 32 -1.70 -5.64 -6.61
CA HIS A 32 -3.14 -5.85 -6.79
C HIS A 32 -3.47 -6.41 -8.16
N SER A 33 -2.74 -5.98 -9.20
CA SER A 33 -2.81 -6.60 -10.52
C SER A 33 -2.44 -8.09 -10.45
N ALA A 34 -1.41 -8.43 -9.68
CA ALA A 34 -0.99 -9.81 -9.46
C ALA A 34 -2.08 -10.63 -8.77
N ILE A 35 -2.66 -10.11 -7.68
CA ILE A 35 -3.75 -10.78 -6.96
C ILE A 35 -4.96 -10.99 -7.88
N MET A 36 -5.37 -9.95 -8.62
CA MET A 36 -6.48 -10.04 -9.59
C MET A 36 -6.23 -11.13 -10.63
N GLN A 37 -4.98 -11.28 -11.11
CA GLN A 37 -4.61 -12.31 -12.07
C GLN A 37 -4.63 -13.71 -11.44
N CYS A 38 -4.20 -13.86 -10.18
CA CYS A 38 -4.28 -15.11 -9.44
C CYS A 38 -5.73 -15.54 -9.15
N LEU A 39 -6.64 -14.57 -9.02
CA LEU A 39 -8.07 -14.82 -8.74
C LEU A 39 -8.92 -15.03 -10.00
N ARG A 40 -8.33 -14.93 -11.19
CA ARG A 40 -9.08 -15.05 -12.45
C ARG A 40 -9.60 -16.45 -12.65
N GLY A 41 -10.93 -16.62 -12.58
CA GLY A 41 -11.59 -17.91 -12.73
C GLY A 41 -11.73 -18.69 -11.43
N GLU A 42 -11.18 -18.17 -10.33
CA GLU A 42 -11.24 -18.79 -9.03
C GLU A 42 -12.48 -18.36 -8.23
N ASN A 43 -12.88 -19.18 -7.28
CA ASN A 43 -13.94 -18.86 -6.34
C ASN A 43 -13.36 -18.04 -5.18
N HIS A 44 -13.72 -16.77 -5.08
CA HIS A 44 -13.25 -15.87 -4.03
C HIS A 44 -13.64 -16.34 -2.62
N ALA A 45 -14.67 -17.17 -2.46
CA ALA A 45 -15.03 -17.75 -1.17
C ALA A 45 -14.00 -18.77 -0.65
N GLU A 46 -13.14 -19.30 -1.54
CA GLU A 46 -12.09 -20.26 -1.21
C GLU A 46 -10.76 -19.60 -0.82
N ILE A 47 -10.69 -18.25 -0.82
CA ILE A 47 -9.49 -17.52 -0.38
C ILE A 47 -9.27 -17.79 1.12
N GLU A 48 -8.14 -18.42 1.45
CA GLU A 48 -7.67 -18.53 2.82
C GLU A 48 -7.00 -17.24 3.24
N ARG A 49 -5.99 -16.76 2.47
CA ARG A 49 -5.35 -15.46 2.67
C ARG A 49 -4.70 -14.91 1.39
N ILE A 50 -4.51 -13.61 1.37
CA ILE A 50 -3.69 -12.91 0.38
C ILE A 50 -2.30 -12.70 0.98
N LEU A 51 -1.26 -13.07 0.24
CA LEU A 51 0.13 -12.87 0.60
C LEU A 51 0.65 -11.68 -0.23
N LEU A 52 0.60 -10.49 0.36
CA LEU A 52 0.95 -9.23 -0.26
C LEU A 52 2.46 -9.00 -0.15
N THR A 53 3.18 -9.08 -1.27
CA THR A 53 4.64 -8.95 -1.26
C THR A 53 5.09 -7.50 -1.15
N ALA A 54 6.25 -7.29 -0.55
CA ALA A 54 6.89 -5.99 -0.37
C ALA A 54 8.41 -6.10 -0.57
N SER A 55 9.03 -5.09 -1.19
CA SER A 55 10.49 -5.01 -1.26
C SER A 55 11.15 -4.78 0.11
N GLY A 56 10.40 -4.25 1.08
CA GLY A 56 10.89 -3.82 2.39
C GLY A 56 11.61 -2.48 2.39
N GLY A 57 11.70 -1.81 1.23
CA GLY A 57 12.34 -0.50 1.11
C GLY A 57 13.86 -0.48 1.37
N PRO A 58 14.47 0.72 1.45
CA PRO A 58 15.92 0.88 1.61
C PRO A 58 16.43 0.52 3.01
N PHE A 59 15.56 0.48 4.03
CA PHE A 59 15.96 0.31 5.42
C PHE A 59 15.64 -1.08 6.00
N PHE A 60 15.16 -2.02 5.20
CA PHE A 60 14.81 -3.35 5.72
C PHE A 60 15.99 -4.02 6.47
N GLU A 61 17.21 -3.91 5.94
CA GLU A 61 18.42 -4.50 6.54
C GLU A 61 19.28 -3.47 7.29
N LYS A 62 18.83 -2.22 7.42
CA LYS A 62 19.56 -1.13 8.08
C LYS A 62 18.79 -0.65 9.29
N GLU A 63 19.50 -0.10 10.26
CA GLU A 63 18.90 0.58 11.40
C GLU A 63 18.17 1.86 10.97
N ILE A 64 17.04 2.15 11.61
CA ILE A 64 16.29 3.39 11.41
C ILE A 64 16.65 4.34 12.54
N THR A 65 17.24 5.50 12.18
CA THR A 65 17.68 6.53 13.13
C THR A 65 17.08 7.90 12.78
N ASP A 66 17.20 8.84 13.70
CA ASP A 66 16.78 10.23 13.50
C ASP A 66 17.63 10.98 12.44
N GLU A 67 18.80 10.44 12.09
CA GLU A 67 19.76 11.06 11.18
C GLU A 67 19.49 10.73 9.70
N ILE A 68 18.52 9.86 9.41
CA ILE A 68 18.16 9.50 8.03
C ILE A 68 17.76 10.74 7.24
N THR A 69 18.50 11.00 6.18
CA THR A 69 18.24 12.13 5.27
C THR A 69 17.21 11.77 4.19
N PRO A 70 16.53 12.75 3.59
CA PRO A 70 15.68 12.53 2.42
C PRO A 70 16.41 11.83 1.27
N ALA A 71 17.68 12.19 1.03
CA ALA A 71 18.49 11.60 -0.03
C ALA A 71 18.76 10.09 0.19
N GLU A 72 18.90 9.65 1.43
CA GLU A 72 19.06 8.24 1.78
C GLU A 72 17.74 7.48 1.65
N ALA A 73 16.65 8.06 2.13
CA ALA A 73 15.31 7.46 2.07
C ALA A 73 14.78 7.32 0.63
N LEU A 74 15.24 8.19 -0.29
CA LEU A 74 14.91 8.14 -1.71
C LEU A 74 15.68 7.05 -2.50
N ARG A 75 16.64 6.35 -1.89
CA ARG A 75 17.43 5.30 -2.57
C ARG A 75 16.72 3.94 -2.50
N HIS A 76 15.63 3.81 -3.26
CA HIS A 76 14.93 2.52 -3.34
C HIS A 76 15.79 1.46 -4.04
N PRO A 77 15.89 0.20 -3.51
CA PRO A 77 16.80 -0.81 -4.06
C PRO A 77 16.40 -1.34 -5.44
N THR A 78 15.12 -1.35 -5.78
CA THR A 78 14.60 -2.02 -6.98
C THR A 78 13.86 -1.05 -7.92
N TRP A 79 13.00 -0.18 -7.38
CA TRP A 79 12.08 0.64 -8.15
C TRP A 79 12.56 2.09 -8.28
N LYS A 80 12.35 2.68 -9.48
CA LYS A 80 12.47 4.12 -9.71
C LYS A 80 11.07 4.72 -9.67
N MET A 81 10.77 5.47 -8.62
CA MET A 81 9.42 5.99 -8.37
C MET A 81 9.47 7.49 -8.02
N GLY A 82 8.30 8.12 -7.96
CA GLY A 82 8.17 9.48 -7.45
C GLY A 82 8.61 9.62 -5.99
N PRO A 83 8.93 10.83 -5.53
CA PRO A 83 9.48 11.03 -4.18
C PRO A 83 8.55 10.54 -3.06
N LYS A 84 7.26 10.90 -3.11
CA LYS A 84 6.27 10.55 -2.07
C LYS A 84 6.17 9.04 -1.88
N ILE A 85 5.92 8.27 -2.93
CA ILE A 85 5.79 6.82 -2.86
C ILE A 85 7.10 6.13 -2.46
N THR A 86 8.26 6.73 -2.78
CA THR A 86 9.55 6.20 -2.36
C THR A 86 9.74 6.31 -0.84
N ILE A 87 9.31 7.44 -0.23
CA ILE A 87 9.30 7.57 1.24
C ILE A 87 8.26 6.64 1.85
N ASP A 88 7.09 6.49 1.26
CA ASP A 88 6.08 5.52 1.73
C ASP A 88 6.61 4.08 1.68
N SER A 89 7.41 3.73 0.69
CA SER A 89 8.11 2.45 0.65
C SER A 89 9.17 2.34 1.75
N ALA A 90 9.92 3.42 2.01
CA ALA A 90 10.94 3.45 3.04
C ALA A 90 10.37 3.30 4.47
N THR A 91 9.18 3.82 4.72
CA THR A 91 8.44 3.69 5.98
C THR A 91 7.55 2.45 6.07
N MET A 92 7.40 1.69 4.99
CA MET A 92 6.39 0.64 4.79
C MET A 92 4.92 1.14 4.80
N MET A 93 4.68 2.46 4.79
CA MET A 93 3.33 3.02 4.66
C MET A 93 2.70 2.63 3.33
N ASN A 94 3.48 2.58 2.23
CA ASN A 94 2.98 2.14 0.93
C ASN A 94 2.32 0.75 1.03
N LYS A 95 2.98 -0.18 1.74
CA LYS A 95 2.41 -1.52 1.94
C LYS A 95 1.19 -1.51 2.85
N GLY A 96 1.16 -0.62 3.82
CA GLY A 96 -0.03 -0.37 4.63
C GLY A 96 -1.23 0.12 3.79
N PHE A 97 -1.01 1.05 2.88
CA PHE A 97 -2.04 1.49 1.94
C PHE A 97 -2.52 0.36 1.03
N GLU A 98 -1.61 -0.48 0.58
CA GLU A 98 -1.93 -1.63 -0.25
C GLU A 98 -2.74 -2.71 0.50
N VAL A 99 -2.55 -2.89 1.80
CA VAL A 99 -3.43 -3.74 2.64
C VAL A 99 -4.87 -3.19 2.62
N ILE A 100 -5.03 -1.87 2.76
CA ILE A 100 -6.34 -1.21 2.70
C ILE A 100 -6.96 -1.37 1.29
N GLU A 101 -6.15 -1.15 0.25
CA GLU A 101 -6.59 -1.31 -1.14
C GLU A 101 -7.04 -2.75 -1.44
N ALA A 102 -6.28 -3.77 -1.00
CA ALA A 102 -6.63 -5.18 -1.17
C ALA A 102 -7.97 -5.53 -0.49
N ARG A 103 -8.19 -5.02 0.73
CA ARG A 103 -9.47 -5.19 1.43
C ARG A 103 -10.66 -4.71 0.59
N TRP A 104 -10.54 -3.53 -0.03
CA TRP A 104 -11.61 -2.96 -0.84
C TRP A 104 -11.78 -3.68 -2.16
N LEU A 105 -10.72 -3.88 -2.93
CA LEU A 105 -10.76 -4.46 -4.27
C LEU A 105 -11.25 -5.91 -4.27
N PHE A 106 -10.78 -6.72 -3.31
CA PHE A 106 -11.07 -8.16 -3.29
C PHE A 106 -12.13 -8.54 -2.25
N ASN A 107 -12.68 -7.56 -1.53
CA ASN A 107 -13.68 -7.76 -0.49
C ASN A 107 -13.29 -8.83 0.53
N VAL A 108 -12.04 -8.80 0.98
CA VAL A 108 -11.50 -9.71 2.00
C VAL A 108 -11.32 -8.98 3.33
N PRO A 109 -11.50 -9.64 4.48
CA PRO A 109 -11.14 -9.07 5.79
C PRO A 109 -9.65 -8.71 5.85
N VAL A 110 -9.31 -7.64 6.58
CA VAL A 110 -7.91 -7.19 6.74
C VAL A 110 -7.02 -8.29 7.30
N GLU A 111 -7.55 -9.13 8.17
CA GLU A 111 -6.89 -10.26 8.82
C GLU A 111 -6.45 -11.35 7.82
N LYS A 112 -7.07 -11.39 6.66
CA LYS A 112 -6.70 -12.29 5.55
C LYS A 112 -5.65 -11.70 4.62
N VAL A 113 -5.20 -10.46 4.83
CA VAL A 113 -4.13 -9.83 4.03
C VAL A 113 -2.85 -9.83 4.85
N GLN A 114 -1.94 -10.71 4.51
CA GLN A 114 -0.65 -10.87 5.18
C GLN A 114 0.48 -10.27 4.33
N VAL A 115 1.26 -9.38 4.92
CA VAL A 115 2.44 -8.80 4.26
C VAL A 115 3.61 -9.78 4.32
N VAL A 116 4.30 -9.92 3.20
CA VAL A 116 5.49 -10.78 3.05
C VAL A 116 6.62 -10.01 2.39
N ILE A 117 7.78 -9.96 3.01
CA ILE A 117 8.94 -9.30 2.41
C ILE A 117 9.57 -10.21 1.36
N HIS A 118 9.66 -9.72 0.13
CA HIS A 118 10.31 -10.33 -1.01
C HIS A 118 11.19 -9.30 -1.72
N ARG A 119 12.46 -9.25 -1.32
CA ARG A 119 13.42 -8.21 -1.74
C ARG A 119 13.64 -8.15 -3.25
N GLN A 120 13.52 -9.29 -3.91
CA GLN A 120 13.75 -9.40 -5.36
C GLN A 120 12.63 -8.78 -6.20
N SER A 121 11.44 -8.59 -5.63
CA SER A 121 10.24 -8.04 -6.29
C SER A 121 9.87 -8.79 -7.59
N ILE A 122 10.20 -10.08 -7.69
CA ILE A 122 9.88 -10.95 -8.84
C ILE A 122 8.49 -11.58 -8.65
N VAL A 123 8.16 -12.00 -7.43
CA VAL A 123 6.80 -12.41 -7.07
C VAL A 123 6.06 -11.14 -6.63
N HIS A 124 5.05 -10.75 -7.42
CA HIS A 124 4.33 -9.51 -7.18
C HIS A 124 3.22 -9.62 -6.14
N SER A 125 2.64 -10.78 -5.95
CA SER A 125 1.80 -11.21 -4.81
C SER A 125 1.33 -12.65 -5.03
N MET A 126 0.70 -13.23 -3.99
CA MET A 126 0.21 -14.60 -4.01
C MET A 126 -1.17 -14.67 -3.34
N VAL A 127 -1.94 -15.68 -3.70
CA VAL A 127 -3.20 -16.03 -3.03
C VAL A 127 -3.11 -17.47 -2.56
N GLU A 128 -3.32 -17.71 -1.29
CA GLU A 128 -3.45 -19.05 -0.71
C GLU A 128 -4.93 -19.41 -0.61
N PHE A 129 -5.26 -20.60 -1.06
CA PHE A 129 -6.62 -21.15 -1.01
C PHE A 129 -6.77 -22.15 0.12
N ARG A 130 -8.02 -22.49 0.47
CA ARG A 130 -8.37 -23.38 1.60
C ARG A 130 -7.77 -24.79 1.50
N ASP A 131 -7.47 -25.27 0.29
CA ASP A 131 -6.81 -26.55 0.05
C ASP A 131 -5.30 -26.51 0.28
N GLY A 132 -4.75 -25.33 0.65
CA GLY A 132 -3.33 -25.08 0.88
C GLY A 132 -2.54 -24.77 -0.40
N SER A 133 -3.17 -24.74 -1.57
CA SER A 133 -2.50 -24.31 -2.79
C SER A 133 -2.23 -22.82 -2.79
N ILE A 134 -1.11 -22.39 -3.39
CA ILE A 134 -0.73 -20.99 -3.53
C ILE A 134 -0.58 -20.66 -5.02
N MET A 135 -1.39 -19.70 -5.48
CA MET A 135 -1.22 -19.09 -6.79
C MET A 135 -0.36 -17.85 -6.68
N ALA A 136 0.67 -17.74 -7.52
CA ALA A 136 1.61 -16.62 -7.51
C ALA A 136 1.72 -15.98 -8.89
N ASN A 137 1.74 -14.67 -8.96
CA ASN A 137 2.10 -13.94 -10.17
C ASN A 137 3.60 -13.61 -10.14
N VAL A 138 4.30 -14.09 -11.15
CA VAL A 138 5.76 -13.96 -11.28
C VAL A 138 6.07 -13.21 -12.57
N ALA A 139 6.73 -12.06 -12.44
CA ALA A 139 7.08 -11.18 -13.56
C ALA A 139 8.32 -10.33 -13.23
N PRO A 140 9.00 -9.71 -14.22
CA PRO A 140 10.01 -8.70 -13.93
C PRO A 140 9.38 -7.52 -13.19
N PRO A 141 10.17 -6.79 -12.36
CA PRO A 141 9.70 -5.59 -11.65
C PRO A 141 9.56 -4.40 -12.61
N ASP A 142 8.46 -4.41 -13.37
CA ASP A 142 8.16 -3.44 -14.41
C ASP A 142 6.67 -3.08 -14.39
N MET A 143 6.37 -1.77 -14.33
CA MET A 143 5.01 -1.26 -14.33
C MET A 143 4.31 -1.36 -15.70
N GLU A 144 5.04 -1.55 -16.79
CA GLU A 144 4.43 -1.73 -18.12
C GLU A 144 3.49 -2.93 -18.15
N ILE A 145 3.84 -4.01 -17.44
CA ILE A 145 3.04 -5.25 -17.42
C ILE A 145 1.65 -5.03 -16.77
N PRO A 146 1.52 -4.53 -15.53
CA PRO A 146 0.21 -4.30 -14.93
C PRO A 146 -0.59 -3.19 -15.63
N ILE A 147 0.08 -2.16 -16.16
CA ILE A 147 -0.57 -1.11 -16.94
C ILE A 147 -1.13 -1.69 -18.23
N ALA A 148 -0.32 -2.42 -19.02
CA ALA A 148 -0.76 -3.06 -20.25
C ALA A 148 -1.92 -4.02 -20.01
N TYR A 149 -1.84 -4.83 -18.94
CA TYR A 149 -2.91 -5.75 -18.58
C TYR A 149 -4.22 -5.02 -18.24
N ALA A 150 -4.16 -3.91 -17.48
CA ALA A 150 -5.34 -3.13 -17.16
C ALA A 150 -5.97 -2.46 -18.40
N LEU A 151 -5.16 -2.05 -19.39
CA LEU A 151 -5.64 -1.42 -20.62
C LEU A 151 -6.19 -2.43 -21.64
N SER A 152 -5.67 -3.65 -21.67
CA SER A 152 -6.07 -4.68 -22.65
C SER A 152 -7.03 -5.73 -22.10
N TYR A 153 -7.34 -5.69 -20.79
CA TYR A 153 -8.22 -6.71 -20.18
C TYR A 153 -9.51 -6.94 -20.99
N PRO A 154 -9.92 -8.20 -21.22
CA PRO A 154 -9.36 -9.44 -20.63
C PRO A 154 -8.18 -10.06 -21.41
N GLU A 155 -7.72 -9.42 -22.48
CA GLU A 155 -6.64 -9.89 -23.32
C GLU A 155 -5.26 -9.60 -22.68
N ARG A 156 -4.19 -10.22 -23.23
CA ARG A 156 -2.81 -9.94 -22.84
C ARG A 156 -2.03 -9.38 -24.02
N MET A 157 -1.41 -8.22 -23.80
CA MET A 157 -0.49 -7.63 -24.77
C MET A 157 0.92 -8.25 -24.66
N PRO A 158 1.69 -8.31 -25.74
CA PRO A 158 3.09 -8.67 -25.68
C PRO A 158 3.87 -7.72 -24.76
N ALA A 159 4.63 -8.27 -23.83
CA ALA A 159 5.51 -7.48 -22.95
C ALA A 159 6.89 -7.28 -23.60
N PRO A 160 7.50 -6.09 -23.44
CA PRO A 160 8.83 -5.80 -23.98
C PRO A 160 9.93 -6.57 -23.26
N HIS A 161 9.73 -6.86 -21.98
CA HIS A 161 10.67 -7.59 -21.12
C HIS A 161 10.04 -8.89 -20.61
N ARG A 162 10.85 -9.92 -20.55
CA ARG A 162 10.45 -11.25 -20.02
C ARG A 162 11.41 -11.66 -18.93
N LEU A 163 10.88 -12.33 -17.92
CA LEU A 163 11.70 -12.96 -16.90
C LEU A 163 12.38 -14.19 -17.49
N ASP A 164 13.69 -14.30 -17.31
CA ASP A 164 14.43 -15.54 -17.58
C ASP A 164 14.33 -16.43 -16.34
N ILE A 165 13.48 -17.44 -16.43
CA ILE A 165 13.24 -18.37 -15.33
C ILE A 165 14.51 -19.19 -14.98
N PHE A 166 15.39 -19.44 -15.94
CA PHE A 166 16.61 -20.20 -15.73
C PHE A 166 17.73 -19.37 -15.08
N ALA A 167 17.66 -18.04 -15.19
CA ALA A 167 18.57 -17.12 -14.49
C ALA A 167 18.17 -16.91 -13.02
N MET A 168 16.96 -17.30 -12.63
CA MET A 168 16.50 -17.20 -11.25
C MET A 168 17.20 -18.27 -10.39
N LYS A 169 17.78 -17.82 -9.25
CA LYS A 169 18.43 -18.73 -8.30
C LYS A 169 17.44 -19.24 -7.26
N ALA A 170 17.05 -18.37 -6.34
CA ALA A 170 16.12 -18.67 -5.24
C ALA A 170 15.17 -17.49 -5.05
N LEU A 171 13.96 -17.78 -4.60
CA LEU A 171 12.99 -16.77 -4.16
C LEU A 171 13.01 -16.77 -2.63
N GLU A 172 13.28 -15.60 -2.05
CA GLU A 172 13.38 -15.44 -0.61
C GLU A 172 12.18 -14.68 -0.07
N PHE A 173 11.63 -15.19 1.02
CA PHE A 173 10.49 -14.59 1.72
C PHE A 173 10.81 -14.44 3.21
N LYS A 174 10.47 -13.28 3.78
CA LYS A 174 10.69 -12.97 5.20
C LYS A 174 9.42 -12.34 5.79
N ALA A 175 9.27 -12.43 7.09
CA ALA A 175 8.22 -11.69 7.79
C ALA A 175 8.56 -10.19 7.84
N PRO A 176 7.56 -9.29 7.80
CA PRO A 176 7.78 -7.88 8.10
C PRO A 176 8.08 -7.68 9.58
N ASP A 177 8.81 -6.62 9.90
CA ASP A 177 9.08 -6.16 11.26
C ASP A 177 8.22 -4.92 11.54
N GLU A 178 7.07 -5.11 12.18
CA GLU A 178 6.11 -4.04 12.47
C GLU A 178 6.56 -3.11 13.61
N GLU A 179 7.51 -3.54 14.44
CA GLU A 179 8.12 -2.67 15.46
C GLU A 179 9.10 -1.69 14.80
N LYS A 180 9.90 -2.20 13.89
CA LYS A 180 10.83 -1.40 13.08
C LYS A 180 10.12 -0.47 12.10
N PHE A 181 8.98 -0.89 11.57
CA PHE A 181 8.18 -0.14 10.60
C PHE A 181 6.77 0.17 11.14
N PRO A 182 6.65 1.10 12.11
CA PRO A 182 5.36 1.37 12.76
C PRO A 182 4.27 1.84 11.80
N CYS A 183 4.63 2.47 10.65
CA CYS A 183 3.65 2.89 9.65
C CYS A 183 2.83 1.72 9.09
N LEU A 184 3.44 0.53 8.92
CA LEU A 184 2.70 -0.67 8.49
C LEU A 184 1.65 -1.06 9.53
N ARG A 185 2.03 -1.15 10.81
CA ARG A 185 1.12 -1.48 11.91
C ARG A 185 -0.01 -0.45 12.02
N LEU A 186 0.31 0.85 12.01
CA LEU A 186 -0.68 1.93 12.06
C LEU A 186 -1.70 1.86 10.92
N ALA A 187 -1.26 1.50 9.69
CA ALA A 187 -2.15 1.33 8.57
C ALA A 187 -3.07 0.12 8.71
N ILE A 188 -2.56 -1.02 9.22
CA ILE A 188 -3.37 -2.21 9.52
C ILE A 188 -4.41 -1.90 10.61
N GLU A 189 -4.02 -1.18 11.66
CA GLU A 189 -4.92 -0.72 12.73
C GLU A 189 -6.00 0.23 12.20
N ALA A 190 -5.63 1.21 11.35
CA ALA A 190 -6.58 2.10 10.70
C ALA A 190 -7.55 1.36 9.78
N ALA A 191 -7.07 0.32 9.06
CA ALA A 191 -7.92 -0.52 8.22
C ALA A 191 -9.00 -1.28 9.03
N LYS A 192 -8.67 -1.71 10.26
CA LYS A 192 -9.59 -2.38 11.20
C LYS A 192 -10.54 -1.39 11.88
N SER A 193 -10.08 -0.18 12.17
CA SER A 193 -10.86 0.84 12.91
C SER A 193 -11.96 1.49 12.08
N GLY A 194 -11.88 1.41 10.74
CA GLY A 194 -12.92 1.91 9.85
C GLY A 194 -12.49 3.02 8.91
N HIS A 195 -13.42 3.45 8.06
CA HIS A 195 -13.14 4.30 6.90
C HIS A 195 -12.54 5.67 7.26
N SER A 196 -13.04 6.33 8.31
CA SER A 196 -12.50 7.65 8.70
C SER A 196 -11.07 7.58 9.21
N ALA A 197 -10.67 6.51 9.89
CA ALA A 197 -9.27 6.30 10.31
C ALA A 197 -8.31 6.17 9.12
N GLN A 198 -8.78 5.62 8.00
CA GLN A 198 -8.00 5.51 6.76
C GLN A 198 -7.79 6.90 6.12
N VAL A 199 -8.79 7.79 6.18
CA VAL A 199 -8.65 9.19 5.75
C VAL A 199 -7.61 9.91 6.61
N VAL A 200 -7.68 9.75 7.94
CA VAL A 200 -6.70 10.33 8.88
C VAL A 200 -5.28 9.85 8.58
N LEU A 201 -5.11 8.54 8.39
CA LEU A 201 -3.84 7.92 8.04
C LEU A 201 -3.23 8.56 6.78
N ASN A 202 -4.02 8.65 5.71
CA ASN A 202 -3.56 9.19 4.43
C ASN A 202 -3.23 10.68 4.53
N ALA A 203 -4.14 11.50 5.07
CA ALA A 203 -3.97 12.94 5.17
C ALA A 203 -2.74 13.32 6.01
N ALA A 204 -2.57 12.67 7.16
CA ALA A 204 -1.40 12.89 8.02
C ALA A 204 -0.11 12.47 7.32
N ASN A 205 -0.08 11.29 6.70
CA ASN A 205 1.10 10.80 6.01
C ASN A 205 1.54 11.74 4.88
N GLU A 206 0.62 12.25 4.08
CA GLU A 206 0.96 13.17 2.99
C GLU A 206 1.64 14.44 3.49
N VAL A 207 1.13 15.05 4.56
CA VAL A 207 1.72 16.25 5.15
C VAL A 207 3.11 15.96 5.71
N LEU A 208 3.24 14.88 6.50
CA LEU A 208 4.51 14.53 7.15
C LEU A 208 5.59 14.15 6.15
N VAL A 209 5.26 13.39 5.11
CA VAL A 209 6.19 13.04 4.03
C VAL A 209 6.65 14.28 3.26
N ALA A 210 5.73 15.20 2.95
CA ALA A 210 6.09 16.44 2.28
C ALA A 210 7.03 17.32 3.15
N ARG A 211 6.81 17.37 4.45
CA ARG A 211 7.67 18.11 5.40
C ARG A 211 9.03 17.45 5.58
N PHE A 212 9.08 16.11 5.63
CA PHE A 212 10.35 15.38 5.66
C PHE A 212 11.17 15.64 4.39
N LEU A 213 10.56 15.52 3.21
CA LEU A 213 11.23 15.80 1.93
C LEU A 213 11.79 17.22 1.83
N ALA A 214 11.12 18.19 2.45
CA ALA A 214 11.57 19.59 2.55
C ALA A 214 12.65 19.81 3.63
N GLY A 215 13.11 18.75 4.33
CA GLY A 215 14.08 18.85 5.42
C GLY A 215 13.54 19.45 6.71
N GLY A 216 12.22 19.50 6.86
CA GLY A 216 11.54 20.09 8.01
C GLY A 216 11.21 19.11 9.14
N LEU A 217 11.45 17.81 8.97
CA LEU A 217 11.18 16.75 9.95
C LEU A 217 12.24 15.68 9.87
N ARG A 218 12.38 14.88 10.92
CA ARG A 218 13.17 13.63 10.91
C ARG A 218 12.34 12.51 10.31
N PHE A 219 13.01 11.49 9.80
CA PHE A 219 12.35 10.29 9.25
C PHE A 219 11.44 9.60 10.29
N THR A 220 11.90 9.50 11.51
CA THR A 220 11.17 8.88 12.63
C THR A 220 9.97 9.70 13.12
N ASP A 221 9.86 11.00 12.75
CA ASP A 221 8.70 11.82 13.07
C ASP A 221 7.48 11.47 12.20
N ILE A 222 7.69 10.81 11.04
CA ILE A 222 6.57 10.37 10.17
C ILE A 222 5.63 9.42 10.93
N PRO A 223 6.08 8.24 11.42
CA PRO A 223 5.19 7.34 12.15
C PRO A 223 4.66 7.96 13.45
N ARG A 224 5.44 8.81 14.13
CA ARG A 224 4.99 9.50 15.36
C ARG A 224 3.81 10.44 15.09
N GLY A 225 3.92 11.25 14.04
CA GLY A 225 2.85 12.20 13.68
C GLY A 225 1.60 11.47 13.18
N VAL A 226 1.74 10.43 12.36
CA VAL A 226 0.60 9.60 11.94
C VAL A 226 -0.09 8.97 13.15
N GLY A 227 0.67 8.36 14.08
CA GLY A 227 0.14 7.79 15.31
C GLY A 227 -0.62 8.81 16.15
N ALA A 228 -0.04 10.01 16.34
CA ALA A 228 -0.68 11.09 17.11
C ALA A 228 -2.01 11.54 16.49
N MET A 229 -2.13 11.58 15.16
CA MET A 229 -3.40 11.93 14.50
C MET A 229 -4.45 10.82 14.66
N LEU A 230 -4.04 9.55 14.54
CA LEU A 230 -4.93 8.40 14.74
C LEU A 230 -5.42 8.28 16.19
N GLU A 231 -4.55 8.45 17.18
CA GLU A 231 -4.91 8.39 18.62
C GLU A 231 -5.93 9.46 19.02
N GLN A 232 -5.86 10.64 18.40
CA GLN A 232 -6.78 11.76 18.66
C GLN A 232 -8.08 11.67 17.87
N HIS A 233 -8.23 10.68 16.99
CA HIS A 233 -9.39 10.54 16.12
C HIS A 233 -10.38 9.50 16.68
N ALA A 234 -11.62 9.94 16.85
CA ALA A 234 -12.73 9.02 17.10
C ALA A 234 -13.30 8.54 15.77
N ALA A 235 -13.28 7.23 15.53
CA ALA A 235 -13.78 6.64 14.30
C ALA A 235 -15.26 7.02 14.07
N CYS A 236 -15.59 7.50 12.88
CA CYS A 236 -16.93 7.88 12.47
C CYS A 236 -17.27 7.36 11.07
N ALA A 237 -18.55 7.34 10.75
CA ALA A 237 -19.01 7.03 9.41
C ALA A 237 -18.88 8.28 8.52
N LEU A 238 -18.41 8.08 7.28
CA LEU A 238 -18.34 9.11 6.25
C LEU A 238 -19.29 8.71 5.11
N GLY A 239 -20.36 9.45 4.87
CA GLY A 239 -21.43 9.14 3.92
C GLY A 239 -21.21 9.71 2.53
N SER A 240 -20.32 10.68 2.36
CA SER A 240 -20.14 11.40 1.10
C SER A 240 -18.68 11.76 0.84
N VAL A 241 -18.38 12.13 -0.39
CA VAL A 241 -17.07 12.65 -0.79
C VAL A 241 -16.75 13.96 -0.06
N ASP A 242 -17.75 14.83 0.14
CA ASP A 242 -17.57 16.10 0.82
C ASP A 242 -17.15 15.90 2.29
N GLU A 243 -17.72 14.90 2.99
CA GLU A 243 -17.31 14.55 4.35
C GLU A 243 -15.87 14.00 4.39
N VAL A 244 -15.48 13.20 3.40
CA VAL A 244 -14.09 12.72 3.26
C VAL A 244 -13.14 13.89 3.07
N LEU A 245 -13.46 14.82 2.18
CA LEU A 245 -12.63 16.01 1.91
C LEU A 245 -12.56 16.96 3.11
N ALA A 246 -13.67 17.14 3.83
CA ALA A 246 -13.70 17.94 5.04
C ALA A 246 -12.77 17.36 6.13
N LEU A 247 -12.85 16.05 6.37
CA LEU A 247 -11.98 15.39 7.34
C LEU A 247 -10.50 15.43 6.88
N ASP A 248 -10.22 15.15 5.60
CA ASP A 248 -8.85 15.27 5.05
C ASP A 248 -8.26 16.66 5.30
N GLY A 249 -9.03 17.73 5.01
CA GLY A 249 -8.61 19.12 5.25
C GLY A 249 -8.35 19.42 6.73
N GLU A 250 -9.23 18.97 7.62
CA GLU A 250 -9.04 19.11 9.07
C GLU A 250 -7.76 18.43 9.55
N ILE A 251 -7.55 17.19 9.14
CA ILE A 251 -6.38 16.42 9.58
C ILE A 251 -5.08 17.03 9.04
N ARG A 252 -5.07 17.53 7.81
CA ARG A 252 -3.90 18.25 7.27
C ARG A 252 -3.55 19.45 8.14
N GLN A 253 -4.53 20.23 8.54
CA GLN A 253 -4.30 21.37 9.43
C GLN A 253 -3.77 20.94 10.80
N ARG A 254 -4.39 19.94 11.43
CA ARG A 254 -3.97 19.41 12.74
C ARG A 254 -2.55 18.82 12.68
N THR A 255 -2.19 18.19 11.58
CA THR A 255 -0.85 17.64 11.37
C THR A 255 0.18 18.77 11.29
N GLU A 256 -0.11 19.87 10.60
CA GLU A 256 0.76 21.04 10.56
C GLU A 256 0.93 21.69 11.95
N GLU A 257 -0.14 21.78 12.74
CA GLU A 257 -0.09 22.27 14.12
C GLU A 257 0.76 21.36 15.02
N TRP A 258 0.67 20.03 14.83
CA TRP A 258 1.50 19.07 15.54
C TRP A 258 2.99 19.25 15.20
N ILE A 259 3.32 19.44 13.92
CA ILE A 259 4.69 19.70 13.48
C ILE A 259 5.27 20.95 14.13
N GLN A 260 4.49 22.03 14.24
CA GLN A 260 4.93 23.28 14.87
C GLN A 260 5.22 23.12 16.37
N LYS A 261 4.50 22.24 17.07
CA LYS A 261 4.70 21.96 18.50
C LYS A 261 5.84 20.99 18.79
N THR A 262 6.25 20.19 17.81
CA THR A 262 7.29 19.15 17.95
C THR A 262 8.69 19.70 17.63
N ARG A 263 8.78 20.86 17.02
CA ARG A 263 10.03 21.61 16.78
C ARG A 263 10.45 22.37 18.01
#